data_23ba604ba35fb7931b8d1de49a40e1c0
#
_entry.id   23ba604ba35fb7931b8d1de49a40e1c0
#
_cell.length_a   1.000
_cell.length_b   1.000
_cell.length_c   1.000
_cell.angle_alpha   90.00
_cell.angle_beta   90.00
_cell.angle_gamma   90.00
#
_symmetry.space_group_name_H-M   'P 1'
#
loop_
_entity.id
_entity.type
_entity.pdbx_description
1 polymer ?
#
loop_
_entity_poly.entity_id
_entity_poly.type
_entity_poly.pdbx_seq_one_letter_code
_entity_poly.pdbx_strand_id
1 'polypeptide(L)'
;MARMKKALVMAVAAVAAAGVALAIAGGALAAERTQITVKDSGEFPESITSTKDGAVIFGSISKGIIYKAAPGSATAEPWIQPSSGNLKNVLGVFADERARTLWVCSIVRPVPGQPEPAPDTALKSFNLKTGAFKKSYDFPDHKGTCNDIAVAKDGTIYATETAEGKVLRLKPGASKLEVWASDPLLASADGIAVLADGAIYVNGVRTGNLVRIAVKPDGSAGTMMKLETSRPLSRPDGMRSVGPNTILLAEGEGRADEVVVNGEKAEVRTLRGDFKDQPTAVTLVGKTVFVLEAKLNYLNDEKLKGQDPGPFRATAVAYTPSKQ
;
A
#
# COMPACT_ATOMS: atom_id res chain seq x y z
N MET A 1 -19.38 36.80 -94.89
CA MET A 1 -17.98 36.29 -94.98
C MET A 1 -17.34 36.30 -93.59
N ALA A 2 -17.36 35.21 -92.90
CA ALA A 2 -16.81 35.15 -91.59
C ALA A 2 -15.96 33.87 -91.52
N ARG A 3 -14.70 34.03 -91.23
CA ARG A 3 -13.74 32.95 -91.03
C ARG A 3 -13.79 32.46 -89.56
N MET A 4 -14.15 31.23 -89.38
CA MET A 4 -14.05 30.47 -88.13
C MET A 4 -12.55 30.20 -87.79
N LYS A 5 -12.12 30.58 -86.62
CA LYS A 5 -10.85 30.13 -86.03
C LYS A 5 -11.19 29.04 -84.98
N LYS A 6 -10.72 27.85 -85.26
CA LYS A 6 -10.78 26.74 -84.31
C LYS A 6 -9.69 26.97 -83.18
N ALA A 7 -10.15 27.03 -81.99
CA ALA A 7 -9.20 27.00 -80.80
C ALA A 7 -9.09 25.54 -80.29
N LEU A 8 -7.87 25.04 -80.25
CA LEU A 8 -7.48 23.74 -79.72
C LEU A 8 -7.36 23.84 -78.23
N VAL A 9 -8.24 23.15 -77.49
CA VAL A 9 -8.12 23.07 -76.04
C VAL A 9 -7.30 21.81 -75.72
N MET A 10 -6.06 22.06 -75.18
CA MET A 10 -5.27 20.99 -74.56
C MET A 10 -5.76 20.76 -73.12
N ALA A 11 -6.27 19.56 -72.84
CA ALA A 11 -6.56 19.11 -71.50
C ALA A 11 -5.28 18.57 -70.86
N VAL A 12 -4.79 19.25 -69.81
CA VAL A 12 -3.73 18.75 -68.97
C VAL A 12 -4.37 17.89 -67.87
N ALA A 13 -4.12 16.60 -67.91
CA ALA A 13 -4.50 15.69 -66.83
C ALA A 13 -3.53 15.80 -65.67
N ALA A 14 -3.92 16.39 -64.55
CA ALA A 14 -3.17 16.39 -63.32
C ALA A 14 -3.42 15.04 -62.58
N VAL A 15 -2.40 14.21 -62.52
CA VAL A 15 -2.39 13.00 -61.68
C VAL A 15 -2.08 13.42 -60.26
N ALA A 16 -3.10 13.44 -59.37
CA ALA A 16 -2.95 13.60 -57.95
C ALA A 16 -2.42 12.31 -57.32
N ALA A 17 -1.15 12.20 -57.00
CA ALA A 17 -0.63 11.11 -56.21
C ALA A 17 -1.04 11.34 -54.74
N ALA A 18 -2.06 10.61 -54.27
CA ALA A 18 -2.41 10.55 -52.87
C ALA A 18 -1.38 9.70 -52.14
N GLY A 19 -0.40 10.36 -51.51
CA GLY A 19 0.54 9.76 -50.57
C GLY A 19 -0.22 9.41 -49.28
N VAL A 20 -0.50 8.12 -49.06
CA VAL A 20 -0.95 7.62 -47.79
C VAL A 20 0.24 7.63 -46.85
N ALA A 21 0.36 8.66 -46.02
CA ALA A 21 1.29 8.69 -44.89
C ALA A 21 0.75 7.71 -43.85
N LEU A 22 1.34 6.52 -43.80
CA LEU A 22 1.14 5.59 -42.67
C LEU A 22 1.81 6.22 -41.43
N ALA A 23 1.02 6.89 -40.59
CA ALA A 23 1.44 7.28 -39.25
C ALA A 23 1.64 6.03 -38.43
N ILE A 24 2.85 5.50 -38.40
CA ILE A 24 3.26 4.54 -37.38
C ILE A 24 3.20 5.30 -36.06
N ALA A 25 2.10 5.16 -35.33
CA ALA A 25 2.04 5.54 -33.93
C ALA A 25 2.98 4.59 -33.18
N GLY A 26 4.25 4.95 -33.16
CA GLY A 26 5.24 4.37 -32.28
C GLY A 26 4.78 4.70 -30.86
N GLY A 27 4.03 3.78 -30.24
CA GLY A 27 3.82 3.82 -28.81
C GLY A 27 5.20 3.79 -28.17
N ALA A 28 5.68 4.95 -27.69
CA ALA A 28 6.81 4.97 -26.81
C ALA A 28 6.44 4.08 -25.64
N LEU A 29 7.09 2.92 -25.52
CA LEU A 29 7.05 2.10 -24.31
C LEU A 29 7.48 3.07 -23.20
N ALA A 30 6.52 3.46 -22.35
CA ALA A 30 6.84 4.26 -21.18
C ALA A 30 7.96 3.53 -20.44
N ALA A 31 9.07 4.21 -20.19
CA ALA A 31 10.20 3.61 -19.48
C ALA A 31 9.67 2.99 -18.19
N GLU A 32 9.99 1.72 -17.96
CA GLU A 32 9.48 1.00 -16.80
C GLU A 32 9.91 1.75 -15.54
N ARG A 33 8.95 2.11 -14.72
CA ARG A 33 9.17 2.89 -13.50
C ARG A 33 9.93 2.04 -12.47
N THR A 34 11.23 2.28 -12.32
CA THR A 34 12.12 1.51 -11.43
C THR A 34 12.01 1.92 -9.96
N GLN A 35 11.50 3.13 -9.69
CA GLN A 35 11.27 3.64 -8.34
C GLN A 35 10.22 4.74 -8.32
N ILE A 36 9.64 4.96 -7.15
CA ILE A 36 8.83 6.14 -6.83
C ILE A 36 9.49 6.85 -5.67
N THR A 37 9.70 8.16 -5.81
CA THR A 37 10.39 8.98 -4.81
C THR A 37 9.40 9.89 -4.09
N VAL A 38 9.47 9.92 -2.76
CA VAL A 38 8.94 11.00 -1.90
C VAL A 38 10.12 11.90 -1.60
N LYS A 39 10.13 13.13 -2.17
CA LYS A 39 11.31 14.02 -2.14
C LYS A 39 11.55 14.65 -0.78
N ASP A 40 10.48 14.88 -0.02
CA ASP A 40 10.57 15.53 1.27
C ASP A 40 11.34 14.65 2.24
N SER A 41 12.39 15.19 2.84
CA SER A 41 13.13 14.52 3.91
C SER A 41 12.39 14.64 5.25
N GLY A 42 12.59 13.68 6.15
CA GLY A 42 11.96 13.66 7.47
C GLY A 42 10.48 13.27 7.46
N GLU A 43 9.93 12.76 6.34
CA GLU A 43 8.54 12.31 6.26
C GLU A 43 8.32 10.89 6.79
N PHE A 44 9.31 10.04 6.64
CA PHE A 44 9.28 8.64 7.08
C PHE A 44 7.96 7.93 6.66
N PRO A 45 7.73 7.71 5.35
CA PRO A 45 6.60 6.93 4.91
C PRO A 45 6.75 5.49 5.41
N GLU A 46 5.72 4.96 6.04
CA GLU A 46 5.78 3.63 6.67
C GLU A 46 4.94 2.61 5.90
N SER A 47 3.83 3.03 5.31
CA SER A 47 2.93 2.17 4.57
C SER A 47 2.70 2.65 3.14
N ILE A 48 2.41 1.70 2.26
CA ILE A 48 2.16 1.92 0.83
C ILE A 48 0.93 1.14 0.37
N THR A 49 0.13 1.74 -0.51
CA THR A 49 -0.96 1.06 -1.21
C THR A 49 -1.07 1.56 -2.65
N SER A 50 -1.77 0.83 -3.50
CA SER A 50 -1.97 1.22 -4.90
C SER A 50 -3.43 1.16 -5.30
N THR A 51 -3.78 1.92 -6.32
CA THR A 51 -5.08 1.88 -6.98
C THR A 51 -5.02 1.06 -8.26
N LYS A 52 -6.18 0.61 -8.75
CA LYS A 52 -6.27 -0.21 -9.98
C LYS A 52 -5.74 0.49 -11.21
N ASP A 53 -5.81 1.82 -11.26
CA ASP A 53 -5.26 2.64 -12.35
C ASP A 53 -3.74 2.83 -12.24
N GLY A 54 -3.10 2.31 -11.19
CA GLY A 54 -1.65 2.33 -11.00
C GLY A 54 -1.12 3.55 -10.24
N ALA A 55 -1.98 4.37 -9.62
CA ALA A 55 -1.51 5.35 -8.66
C ALA A 55 -0.99 4.65 -7.39
N VAL A 56 -0.01 5.25 -6.73
CA VAL A 56 0.59 4.72 -5.50
C VAL A 56 0.50 5.77 -4.40
N ILE A 57 0.07 5.34 -3.21
CA ILE A 57 -0.25 6.21 -2.07
C ILE A 57 0.62 5.81 -0.88
N PHE A 58 1.15 6.79 -0.17
CA PHE A 58 2.06 6.62 0.97
C PHE A 58 1.52 7.37 2.18
N GLY A 59 1.66 6.78 3.37
CA GLY A 59 1.41 7.46 4.65
C GLY A 59 2.71 7.99 5.26
N SER A 60 2.70 9.20 5.84
CA SER A 60 3.85 9.80 6.53
C SER A 60 3.70 9.68 8.04
N ILE A 61 4.68 9.01 8.68
CA ILE A 61 4.67 8.84 10.14
C ILE A 61 5.06 10.11 10.89
N SER A 62 5.85 11.01 10.28
CA SER A 62 6.34 12.20 10.98
C SER A 62 5.40 13.38 10.90
N LYS A 63 4.82 13.65 9.75
CA LYS A 63 4.02 14.87 9.53
C LYS A 63 2.54 14.62 9.28
N GLY A 64 2.11 13.35 9.19
CA GLY A 64 0.70 13.03 8.94
C GLY A 64 0.21 13.44 7.56
N ILE A 65 1.11 13.62 6.60
CA ILE A 65 0.78 13.90 5.19
C ILE A 65 0.59 12.57 4.48
N ILE A 66 -0.41 12.49 3.60
CA ILE A 66 -0.54 11.38 2.67
C ILE A 66 -0.06 11.86 1.30
N TYR A 67 0.91 11.14 0.74
CA TYR A 67 1.48 11.38 -0.57
C TYR A 67 0.85 10.49 -1.63
N LYS A 68 0.81 10.97 -2.87
CA LYS A 68 0.28 10.20 -4.00
C LYS A 68 1.15 10.41 -5.24
N ALA A 69 1.61 9.31 -5.81
CA ALA A 69 2.15 9.29 -7.16
C ALA A 69 1.02 8.95 -8.14
N ALA A 70 0.80 9.81 -9.13
CA ALA A 70 -0.14 9.53 -10.21
C ALA A 70 0.26 8.26 -10.99
N PRO A 71 -0.66 7.62 -11.73
CA PRO A 71 -0.32 6.51 -12.60
C PRO A 71 0.89 6.82 -13.49
N GLY A 72 1.92 5.95 -13.44
CA GLY A 72 3.17 6.14 -14.20
C GLY A 72 4.16 7.16 -13.62
N SER A 73 3.78 8.01 -12.66
CA SER A 73 4.69 8.99 -12.05
C SER A 73 5.78 8.33 -11.21
N ALA A 74 7.03 8.77 -11.37
CA ALA A 74 8.15 8.38 -10.53
C ALA A 74 8.30 9.26 -9.27
N THR A 75 7.39 10.22 -9.05
CA THR A 75 7.39 11.10 -7.88
C THR A 75 6.02 11.11 -7.23
N ALA A 76 5.99 11.00 -5.91
CA ALA A 76 4.80 11.19 -5.09
C ALA A 76 4.77 12.63 -4.56
N GLU A 77 3.62 13.26 -4.71
CA GLU A 77 3.37 14.63 -4.26
C GLU A 77 2.43 14.64 -3.04
N PRO A 78 2.50 15.64 -2.15
CA PRO A 78 1.56 15.80 -1.05
C PRO A 78 0.12 15.85 -1.58
N TRP A 79 -0.76 15.00 -1.03
CA TRP A 79 -2.13 14.87 -1.51
C TRP A 79 -3.18 15.19 -0.45
N ILE A 80 -3.06 14.59 0.75
CA ILE A 80 -3.96 14.87 1.87
C ILE A 80 -3.12 15.50 2.99
N GLN A 81 -3.54 16.69 3.43
CA GLN A 81 -2.84 17.45 4.47
C GLN A 81 -3.32 17.02 5.88
N PRO A 82 -2.52 17.21 6.92
CA PRO A 82 -2.88 16.86 8.30
C PRO A 82 -4.17 17.51 8.79
N SER A 83 -4.46 18.73 8.33
CA SER A 83 -5.71 19.45 8.67
C SER A 83 -6.97 18.73 8.18
N SER A 84 -6.86 17.88 7.16
CA SER A 84 -7.97 17.10 6.64
C SER A 84 -8.24 15.90 7.55
N GLY A 85 -9.37 15.96 8.27
CA GLY A 85 -9.76 14.90 9.21
C GLY A 85 -8.87 14.81 10.46
N ASN A 86 -8.11 15.85 10.79
CA ASN A 86 -7.20 15.88 11.93
C ASN A 86 -6.24 14.68 11.95
N LEU A 87 -5.55 14.43 10.81
CA LEU A 87 -4.52 13.40 10.72
C LEU A 87 -3.36 13.72 11.66
N LYS A 88 -2.87 12.70 12.32
CA LYS A 88 -1.68 12.72 13.15
C LYS A 88 -0.54 11.97 12.42
N ASN A 89 0.21 11.14 13.10
CA ASN A 89 1.18 10.26 12.45
C ASN A 89 0.41 9.19 11.65
N VAL A 90 0.69 9.04 10.35
CA VAL A 90 0.01 8.06 9.49
C VAL A 90 0.90 6.84 9.33
N LEU A 91 0.41 5.69 9.81
CA LEU A 91 0.99 4.37 9.55
C LEU A 91 0.25 3.74 8.35
N GLY A 92 -0.57 2.73 8.59
CA GLY A 92 -1.27 1.98 7.55
C GLY A 92 -2.10 2.83 6.62
N VAL A 93 -1.99 2.56 5.32
CA VAL A 93 -2.89 3.08 4.28
C VAL A 93 -3.40 1.94 3.40
N PHE A 94 -4.69 1.93 3.09
CA PHE A 94 -5.31 0.90 2.26
C PHE A 94 -6.34 1.49 1.28
N ALA A 95 -6.13 1.29 -0.01
CA ALA A 95 -7.03 1.72 -1.07
C ALA A 95 -8.14 0.68 -1.30
N ASP A 96 -9.33 0.91 -0.77
CA ASP A 96 -10.52 0.11 -1.05
C ASP A 96 -11.25 0.65 -2.28
N GLU A 97 -10.95 0.06 -3.41
CA GLU A 97 -11.55 0.44 -4.71
C GLU A 97 -13.06 0.19 -4.78
N ARG A 98 -13.57 -0.82 -4.07
CA ARG A 98 -15.01 -1.15 -4.10
C ARG A 98 -15.82 -0.11 -3.37
N ALA A 99 -15.37 0.32 -2.20
CA ALA A 99 -15.99 1.37 -1.42
C ALA A 99 -15.55 2.78 -1.85
N ARG A 100 -14.62 2.91 -2.83
CA ARG A 100 -13.97 4.17 -3.21
C ARG A 100 -13.47 4.93 -2.00
N THR A 101 -12.78 4.21 -1.11
CA THR A 101 -12.34 4.72 0.18
C THR A 101 -10.85 4.44 0.37
N LEU A 102 -10.12 5.45 0.80
CA LEU A 102 -8.80 5.27 1.39
C LEU A 102 -8.99 5.14 2.90
N TRP A 103 -8.60 3.99 3.44
CA TRP A 103 -8.54 3.74 4.88
C TRP A 103 -7.15 4.11 5.38
N VAL A 104 -7.08 4.70 6.58
CA VAL A 104 -5.85 5.29 7.12
C VAL A 104 -5.77 5.05 8.62
N CYS A 105 -4.68 4.46 9.09
CA CYS A 105 -4.29 4.41 10.49
C CYS A 105 -3.67 5.75 10.90
N SER A 106 -4.31 6.47 11.81
CA SER A 106 -3.83 7.74 12.36
C SER A 106 -3.59 7.58 13.86
N ILE A 107 -2.37 7.84 14.32
CA ILE A 107 -1.95 7.67 15.72
C ILE A 107 -1.24 8.91 16.21
N VAL A 108 -1.19 9.12 17.51
CA VAL A 108 -0.28 10.08 18.14
C VAL A 108 0.92 9.33 18.67
N ARG A 109 2.11 9.73 18.24
CA ARG A 109 3.36 9.18 18.75
C ARG A 109 3.97 10.10 19.79
N PRO A 110 4.42 9.56 20.94
CA PRO A 110 5.20 10.33 21.89
C PRO A 110 6.48 10.89 21.23
N VAL A 111 6.84 12.11 21.59
CA VAL A 111 8.10 12.74 21.16
C VAL A 111 9.07 12.69 22.36
N PRO A 112 10.25 12.09 22.22
CA PRO A 112 11.21 12.02 23.31
C PRO A 112 11.52 13.41 23.91
N GLY A 113 11.47 13.52 25.24
CA GLY A 113 11.73 14.78 25.96
C GLY A 113 10.54 15.76 26.01
N GLN A 114 9.39 15.39 25.47
CA GLN A 114 8.14 16.16 25.62
C GLN A 114 7.15 15.43 26.53
N PRO A 115 6.19 16.15 27.17
CA PRO A 115 5.10 15.51 27.88
C PRO A 115 4.35 14.54 26.98
N GLU A 116 3.88 13.42 27.57
CA GLU A 116 3.11 12.44 26.82
C GLU A 116 1.83 13.10 26.24
N PRO A 117 1.61 13.02 24.93
CA PRO A 117 0.43 13.61 24.31
C PRO A 117 -0.84 12.84 24.72
N ALA A 118 -1.98 13.52 24.69
CA ALA A 118 -3.25 12.83 24.83
C ALA A 118 -3.42 11.81 23.72
N PRO A 119 -3.86 10.58 24.03
CA PRO A 119 -4.05 9.54 23.04
C PRO A 119 -5.14 9.95 22.02
N ASP A 120 -4.87 9.74 20.74
CA ASP A 120 -5.79 10.03 19.63
C ASP A 120 -5.52 9.03 18.49
N THR A 121 -5.79 7.75 18.76
CA THR A 121 -5.65 6.69 17.77
C THR A 121 -6.99 6.41 17.12
N ALA A 122 -7.02 6.45 15.79
CA ALA A 122 -8.23 6.23 15.01
C ALA A 122 -7.94 5.58 13.66
N LEU A 123 -8.90 4.80 13.18
CA LEU A 123 -9.04 4.43 11.79
C LEU A 123 -9.84 5.53 11.08
N LYS A 124 -9.27 6.16 10.07
CA LYS A 124 -9.91 7.26 9.33
C LYS A 124 -10.19 6.86 7.89
N SER A 125 -11.19 7.48 7.30
CA SER A 125 -11.59 7.20 5.92
C SER A 125 -11.67 8.48 5.09
N PHE A 126 -11.19 8.36 3.84
CA PHE A 126 -11.17 9.46 2.87
C PHE A 126 -11.74 8.98 1.54
N ASN A 127 -12.21 9.89 0.71
CA ASN A 127 -12.58 9.59 -0.65
C ASN A 127 -11.32 9.25 -1.47
N LEU A 128 -11.28 8.05 -2.05
CA LEU A 128 -10.09 7.53 -2.76
C LEU A 128 -9.72 8.35 -4.00
N LYS A 129 -10.68 9.06 -4.62
CA LYS A 129 -10.42 9.90 -5.78
C LYS A 129 -9.99 11.31 -5.42
N THR A 130 -10.67 11.93 -4.44
CA THR A 130 -10.50 13.37 -4.14
C THR A 130 -9.64 13.64 -2.91
N GLY A 131 -9.40 12.66 -2.04
CA GLY A 131 -8.76 12.85 -0.74
C GLY A 131 -9.66 13.53 0.31
N ALA A 132 -10.92 13.80 0.00
CA ALA A 132 -11.82 14.43 0.96
C ALA A 132 -12.10 13.51 2.16
N PHE A 133 -11.99 14.05 3.36
CA PHE A 133 -12.30 13.33 4.60
C PHE A 133 -13.75 12.83 4.60
N LYS A 134 -13.98 11.62 5.08
CA LYS A 134 -15.30 11.00 5.21
C LYS A 134 -15.69 10.81 6.68
N LYS A 135 -14.89 10.04 7.43
CA LYS A 135 -15.23 9.70 8.82
C LYS A 135 -14.00 9.23 9.61
N SER A 136 -14.07 9.42 10.94
CA SER A 136 -13.12 8.86 11.91
C SER A 136 -13.85 7.82 12.77
N TYR A 137 -13.10 6.74 13.11
CA TYR A 137 -13.53 5.67 13.99
C TYR A 137 -12.44 5.51 15.04
N ASP A 138 -12.72 5.97 16.24
CA ASP A 138 -11.74 5.96 17.32
C ASP A 138 -11.45 4.54 17.78
N PHE A 139 -10.21 4.28 18.11
CA PHE A 139 -9.82 3.05 18.80
C PHE A 139 -10.40 3.05 20.21
N PRO A 140 -10.64 1.89 20.82
CA PRO A 140 -11.08 1.82 22.21
C PRO A 140 -10.15 2.66 23.11
N ASP A 141 -10.75 3.50 23.94
CA ASP A 141 -10.04 4.46 24.83
C ASP A 141 -9.06 5.39 24.11
N HIS A 142 -9.19 5.57 22.78
CA HIS A 142 -8.28 6.34 21.91
C HIS A 142 -6.82 5.90 21.96
N LYS A 143 -6.54 4.71 22.52
CA LYS A 143 -5.20 4.17 22.76
C LYS A 143 -4.79 3.13 21.72
N GLY A 144 -3.51 2.78 21.74
CA GLY A 144 -2.91 1.74 20.93
C GLY A 144 -2.21 2.26 19.68
N THR A 145 -1.69 1.34 18.89
CA THR A 145 -0.95 1.62 17.66
C THR A 145 -1.70 0.98 16.50
N CYS A 146 -2.61 1.73 15.85
CA CYS A 146 -3.19 1.33 14.57
C CYS A 146 -2.07 1.20 13.55
N ASN A 147 -1.84 0.00 13.02
CA ASN A 147 -0.70 -0.25 12.14
C ASN A 147 -1.14 -0.52 10.69
N ASP A 148 -1.56 -1.72 10.34
CA ASP A 148 -1.93 -2.05 8.95
C ASP A 148 -3.43 -2.37 8.83
N ILE A 149 -3.94 -2.40 7.59
CA ILE A 149 -5.37 -2.47 7.30
C ILE A 149 -5.61 -3.51 6.21
N ALA A 150 -6.65 -4.33 6.40
CA ALA A 150 -7.19 -5.19 5.38
C ALA A 150 -8.71 -5.08 5.28
N VAL A 151 -9.26 -5.27 4.09
CA VAL A 151 -10.69 -5.21 3.83
C VAL A 151 -11.17 -6.55 3.28
N ALA A 152 -12.11 -7.17 3.98
CA ALA A 152 -12.71 -8.43 3.57
C ALA A 152 -13.70 -8.26 2.41
N LYS A 153 -14.06 -9.38 1.80
CA LYS A 153 -14.96 -9.40 0.63
C LYS A 153 -16.37 -8.85 0.94
N ASP A 154 -16.83 -8.99 2.16
CA ASP A 154 -18.12 -8.46 2.64
C ASP A 154 -18.08 -6.95 2.97
N GLY A 155 -16.90 -6.33 2.93
CA GLY A 155 -16.66 -4.92 3.27
C GLY A 155 -16.31 -4.70 4.75
N THR A 156 -16.13 -5.75 5.52
CA THR A 156 -15.58 -5.65 6.88
C THR A 156 -14.13 -5.18 6.84
N ILE A 157 -13.78 -4.18 7.63
CA ILE A 157 -12.43 -3.66 7.76
C ILE A 157 -11.80 -4.26 9.01
N TYR A 158 -10.56 -4.70 8.87
CA TYR A 158 -9.71 -5.15 9.97
C TYR A 158 -8.48 -4.25 10.05
N ALA A 159 -8.09 -3.90 11.28
CA ALA A 159 -6.88 -3.13 11.55
C ALA A 159 -6.09 -3.80 12.66
N THR A 160 -4.78 -3.92 12.49
CA THR A 160 -3.89 -4.39 13.54
C THR A 160 -3.63 -3.31 14.58
N GLU A 161 -3.47 -3.74 15.81
CA GLU A 161 -3.04 -2.94 16.94
C GLU A 161 -1.77 -3.58 17.50
N THR A 162 -0.63 -2.91 17.33
CA THR A 162 0.69 -3.51 17.57
C THR A 162 1.09 -3.52 19.05
N ALA A 163 0.65 -2.53 19.84
CA ALA A 163 1.13 -2.34 21.22
C ALA A 163 0.70 -3.50 22.13
N GLU A 164 -0.56 -3.91 22.03
CA GLU A 164 -1.13 -4.99 22.85
C GLU A 164 -1.36 -6.30 22.07
N GLY A 165 -1.08 -6.31 20.77
CA GLY A 165 -1.25 -7.50 19.94
C GLY A 165 -2.71 -7.87 19.71
N LYS A 166 -3.47 -6.97 19.09
CA LYS A 166 -4.91 -7.15 18.80
C LYS A 166 -5.22 -6.95 17.32
N VAL A 167 -6.37 -7.45 16.91
CA VAL A 167 -7.02 -7.07 15.66
C VAL A 167 -8.35 -6.44 15.98
N LEU A 168 -8.57 -5.23 15.48
CA LEU A 168 -9.82 -4.52 15.56
C LEU A 168 -10.64 -4.75 14.30
N ARG A 169 -11.95 -4.61 14.40
CA ARG A 169 -12.89 -4.77 13.30
C ARG A 169 -13.88 -3.63 13.24
N LEU A 170 -14.18 -3.18 12.01
CA LEU A 170 -15.30 -2.31 11.69
C LEU A 170 -16.21 -3.04 10.69
N LYS A 171 -17.41 -3.40 11.14
CA LYS A 171 -18.43 -4.01 10.26
C LYS A 171 -19.02 -2.97 9.30
N PRO A 172 -19.50 -3.36 8.10
CA PRO A 172 -20.23 -2.47 7.22
C PRO A 172 -21.39 -1.78 7.96
N GLY A 173 -21.47 -0.44 7.84
CA GLY A 173 -22.49 0.36 8.50
C GLY A 173 -22.29 0.62 9.99
N ALA A 174 -21.30 -0.01 10.63
CA ALA A 174 -21.02 0.23 12.04
C ALA A 174 -20.47 1.65 12.28
N SER A 175 -20.73 2.16 13.47
CA SER A 175 -20.24 3.48 13.90
C SER A 175 -18.99 3.42 14.77
N LYS A 176 -18.61 2.23 15.25
CA LYS A 176 -17.49 2.01 16.17
C LYS A 176 -16.66 0.80 15.78
N LEU A 177 -15.36 0.90 16.04
CA LEU A 177 -14.44 -0.23 16.04
C LEU A 177 -14.68 -1.10 17.28
N GLU A 178 -14.49 -2.40 17.12
CA GLU A 178 -14.53 -3.38 18.22
C GLU A 178 -13.24 -4.22 18.22
N VAL A 179 -12.75 -4.62 19.37
CA VAL A 179 -11.71 -5.66 19.46
C VAL A 179 -12.31 -6.96 18.95
N TRP A 180 -11.77 -7.47 17.86
CA TRP A 180 -12.24 -8.68 17.21
C TRP A 180 -11.46 -9.91 17.62
N ALA A 181 -10.15 -9.77 17.78
CA ALA A 181 -9.24 -10.83 18.16
C ALA A 181 -8.16 -10.30 19.10
N SER A 182 -7.84 -11.08 20.12
CA SER A 182 -6.74 -10.85 21.07
C SER A 182 -6.23 -12.20 21.53
N ASP A 183 -4.95 -12.48 21.31
CA ASP A 183 -4.32 -13.75 21.64
C ASP A 183 -2.79 -13.54 21.76
N PRO A 184 -2.05 -14.24 22.61
CA PRO A 184 -0.60 -14.16 22.67
C PRO A 184 0.11 -14.41 21.33
N LEU A 185 -0.47 -15.18 20.41
CA LEU A 185 0.06 -15.39 19.06
C LEU A 185 0.11 -14.10 18.24
N LEU A 186 -0.71 -13.09 18.56
CA LEU A 186 -0.79 -11.80 17.91
C LEU A 186 0.18 -10.76 18.51
N ALA A 187 1.05 -11.17 19.42
CA ALA A 187 2.03 -10.25 20.02
C ALA A 187 2.80 -9.49 18.93
N SER A 188 2.82 -8.15 19.04
CA SER A 188 3.35 -7.24 18.03
C SER A 188 2.69 -7.35 16.64
N ALA A 189 1.37 -7.56 16.59
CA ALA A 189 0.60 -7.61 15.36
C ALA A 189 0.90 -6.39 14.47
N ASP A 190 1.23 -6.64 13.21
CA ASP A 190 1.70 -5.63 12.27
C ASP A 190 0.96 -5.77 10.92
N GLY A 191 1.57 -6.31 9.90
CA GLY A 191 0.93 -6.53 8.62
C GLY A 191 -0.29 -7.45 8.69
N ILE A 192 -1.32 -7.15 7.89
CA ILE A 192 -2.57 -7.90 7.85
C ILE A 192 -3.05 -8.12 6.41
N ALA A 193 -3.56 -9.31 6.12
CA ALA A 193 -4.14 -9.66 4.83
C ALA A 193 -5.37 -10.54 4.97
N VAL A 194 -6.27 -10.48 3.98
CA VAL A 194 -7.42 -11.39 3.84
C VAL A 194 -7.22 -12.22 2.59
N LEU A 195 -7.28 -13.55 2.69
CA LEU A 195 -7.18 -14.44 1.54
C LEU A 195 -8.56 -14.95 1.08
N ALA A 196 -8.57 -15.72 0.00
CA ALA A 196 -9.82 -16.17 -0.61
C ALA A 196 -10.62 -17.17 0.26
N ASP A 197 -9.96 -17.84 1.20
CA ASP A 197 -10.59 -18.70 2.20
C ASP A 197 -11.39 -17.91 3.27
N GLY A 198 -11.33 -16.57 3.19
CA GLY A 198 -11.99 -15.66 4.13
C GLY A 198 -11.29 -15.53 5.48
N ALA A 199 -10.19 -16.25 5.71
CA ALA A 199 -9.41 -16.10 6.93
C ALA A 199 -8.57 -14.80 6.91
N ILE A 200 -8.25 -14.33 8.11
CA ILE A 200 -7.40 -13.17 8.34
C ILE A 200 -5.99 -13.67 8.67
N TYR A 201 -5.00 -13.11 8.01
CA TYR A 201 -3.60 -13.42 8.22
C TYR A 201 -2.90 -12.21 8.83
N VAL A 202 -2.17 -12.43 9.91
CA VAL A 202 -1.48 -11.38 10.67
C VAL A 202 -0.05 -11.81 10.93
N ASN A 203 0.92 -10.94 10.67
CA ASN A 203 2.27 -11.17 11.13
C ASN A 203 2.57 -10.41 12.44
N GLY A 204 3.62 -10.82 13.13
CA GLY A 204 4.14 -10.12 14.29
C GLY A 204 5.55 -9.62 14.04
N VAL A 205 5.73 -8.31 13.95
CA VAL A 205 7.01 -7.68 13.57
C VAL A 205 8.19 -8.03 14.47
N ARG A 206 7.95 -8.28 15.76
CA ARG A 206 8.99 -8.69 16.73
C ARG A 206 9.07 -10.19 16.90
N THR A 207 7.97 -10.92 16.69
CA THR A 207 7.92 -12.37 16.93
C THR A 207 8.31 -13.19 15.71
N GLY A 208 8.21 -12.62 14.50
CA GLY A 208 8.36 -13.36 13.25
C GLY A 208 7.22 -14.35 12.97
N ASN A 209 6.15 -14.32 13.74
CA ASN A 209 5.00 -15.18 13.52
C ASN A 209 4.24 -14.76 12.26
N LEU A 210 3.64 -15.75 11.58
CA LEU A 210 2.55 -15.56 10.63
C LEU A 210 1.37 -16.38 11.15
N VAL A 211 0.28 -15.72 11.51
CA VAL A 211 -0.88 -16.30 12.18
C VAL A 211 -2.08 -16.26 11.26
N ARG A 212 -2.76 -17.40 11.10
CA ARG A 212 -4.05 -17.50 10.44
C ARG A 212 -5.15 -17.47 11.49
N ILE A 213 -6.15 -16.62 11.30
CA ILE A 213 -7.34 -16.49 12.16
C ILE A 213 -8.55 -16.88 11.32
N ALA A 214 -9.21 -17.96 11.66
CA ALA A 214 -10.46 -18.35 11.01
C ALA A 214 -11.56 -17.35 11.34
N VAL A 215 -12.45 -17.09 10.39
CA VAL A 215 -13.67 -16.29 10.61
C VAL A 215 -14.84 -17.24 10.69
N LYS A 216 -15.57 -17.22 11.81
CA LYS A 216 -16.76 -18.06 12.00
C LYS A 216 -17.95 -17.54 11.16
N PRO A 217 -19.01 -18.35 10.93
CA PRO A 217 -20.18 -17.92 10.16
C PRO A 217 -20.88 -16.67 10.72
N ASP A 218 -20.80 -16.43 12.03
CA ASP A 218 -21.34 -15.23 12.69
C ASP A 218 -20.38 -14.01 12.59
N GLY A 219 -19.23 -14.19 11.91
CA GLY A 219 -18.20 -13.20 11.76
C GLY A 219 -17.25 -13.05 12.95
N SER A 220 -17.44 -13.78 14.04
CA SER A 220 -16.50 -13.76 15.18
C SER A 220 -15.18 -14.45 14.83
N ALA A 221 -14.11 -14.13 15.58
CA ALA A 221 -12.84 -14.81 15.46
C ALA A 221 -12.97 -16.28 15.86
N GLY A 222 -12.43 -17.14 15.02
CA GLY A 222 -12.37 -18.58 15.25
C GLY A 222 -10.99 -19.01 15.73
N THR A 223 -10.60 -20.22 15.34
CA THR A 223 -9.28 -20.78 15.67
C THR A 223 -8.17 -19.91 15.13
N MET A 224 -7.19 -19.61 15.97
CA MET A 224 -5.93 -18.98 15.60
C MET A 224 -4.84 -20.04 15.53
N MET A 225 -4.00 -19.94 14.52
CA MET A 225 -2.95 -20.90 14.28
C MET A 225 -1.72 -20.18 13.72
N LYS A 226 -0.56 -20.39 14.34
CA LYS A 226 0.71 -20.00 13.76
C LYS A 226 1.03 -20.94 12.60
N LEU A 227 1.31 -20.38 11.43
CA LEU A 227 1.71 -21.15 10.26
C LEU A 227 3.18 -21.61 10.36
N GLU A 228 3.45 -22.79 9.81
CA GLU A 228 4.82 -23.27 9.57
C GLU A 228 5.33 -22.62 8.29
N THR A 229 6.23 -21.65 8.42
CA THR A 229 6.89 -21.01 7.27
C THR A 229 8.11 -21.78 6.82
N SER A 230 8.36 -21.88 5.51
CA SER A 230 9.51 -22.64 4.94
C SER A 230 10.88 -22.10 5.39
N ARG A 231 10.93 -20.87 5.89
CA ARG A 231 12.03 -20.26 6.64
C ARG A 231 11.49 -19.30 7.69
N PRO A 232 12.27 -18.98 8.73
CA PRO A 232 11.89 -17.93 9.68
C PRO A 232 11.70 -16.57 8.97
N LEU A 233 10.68 -15.83 9.37
CA LEU A 233 10.47 -14.44 8.99
C LEU A 233 11.25 -13.53 9.94
N SER A 234 11.88 -12.50 9.39
CA SER A 234 12.75 -11.59 10.14
C SER A 234 12.20 -10.17 10.08
N ARG A 235 11.59 -9.74 11.16
CA ARG A 235 10.87 -8.45 11.25
C ARG A 235 9.85 -8.29 10.10
N PRO A 236 8.92 -9.25 9.94
CA PRO A 236 7.88 -9.13 8.94
C PRO A 236 7.02 -7.90 9.27
N ASP A 237 6.73 -7.11 8.26
CA ASP A 237 6.05 -5.81 8.35
C ASP A 237 4.82 -5.79 7.43
N GLY A 238 4.53 -4.74 6.70
CA GLY A 238 3.33 -4.62 5.90
C GLY A 238 3.11 -5.73 4.88
N MET A 239 1.87 -6.19 4.77
CA MET A 239 1.44 -7.29 3.88
C MET A 239 0.35 -6.85 2.91
N ARG A 240 0.29 -7.50 1.72
CA ARG A 240 -0.82 -7.34 0.76
C ARG A 240 -1.17 -8.67 0.12
N SER A 241 -2.46 -9.02 0.14
CA SER A 241 -2.96 -10.16 -0.64
C SER A 241 -2.93 -9.83 -2.14
N VAL A 242 -2.39 -10.74 -2.94
CA VAL A 242 -2.25 -10.57 -4.40
C VAL A 242 -2.78 -11.75 -5.19
N GLY A 243 -3.25 -12.77 -4.51
CA GLY A 243 -3.83 -13.98 -5.08
C GLY A 243 -4.76 -14.70 -4.09
N PRO A 244 -5.36 -15.81 -4.50
CA PRO A 244 -6.32 -16.53 -3.63
C PRO A 244 -5.68 -17.00 -2.32
N ASN A 245 -4.42 -17.39 -2.33
CA ASN A 245 -3.64 -17.88 -1.20
C ASN A 245 -2.24 -17.24 -1.14
N THR A 246 -2.03 -16.09 -1.78
CA THR A 246 -0.73 -15.46 -1.95
C THR A 246 -0.69 -14.08 -1.32
N ILE A 247 0.32 -13.84 -0.51
CA ILE A 247 0.62 -12.58 0.17
C ILE A 247 1.98 -12.08 -0.32
N LEU A 248 2.09 -10.78 -0.58
CA LEU A 248 3.36 -10.08 -0.63
C LEU A 248 3.67 -9.53 0.76
N LEU A 249 4.93 -9.59 1.16
CA LEU A 249 5.40 -9.25 2.49
C LEU A 249 6.71 -8.46 2.42
N ALA A 250 6.83 -7.39 3.21
CA ALA A 250 8.10 -6.74 3.51
C ALA A 250 8.73 -7.33 4.77
N GLU A 251 10.03 -7.55 4.76
CA GLU A 251 10.80 -7.89 5.95
C GLU A 251 11.82 -6.80 6.24
N GLY A 252 11.77 -6.21 7.43
CA GLY A 252 12.62 -5.09 7.86
C GLY A 252 14.13 -5.39 7.86
N GLU A 253 14.52 -6.65 7.73
CA GLU A 253 15.92 -7.09 7.55
C GLU A 253 16.38 -7.05 6.07
N GLY A 254 15.64 -6.37 5.19
CA GLY A 254 16.08 -6.08 3.84
C GLY A 254 15.50 -6.99 2.75
N ARG A 255 14.34 -7.59 2.96
CA ARG A 255 13.70 -8.47 1.99
C ARG A 255 12.29 -8.04 1.59
N ALA A 256 11.91 -8.42 0.38
CA ALA A 256 10.53 -8.46 -0.07
C ALA A 256 10.22 -9.87 -0.58
N ASP A 257 9.14 -10.44 -0.12
CA ASP A 257 8.81 -11.84 -0.29
C ASP A 257 7.42 -12.05 -0.88
N GLU A 258 7.27 -13.18 -1.55
CA GLU A 258 6.00 -13.83 -1.83
C GLU A 258 5.80 -14.95 -0.81
N VAL A 259 4.64 -15.00 -0.20
CA VAL A 259 4.24 -16.05 0.74
C VAL A 259 3.01 -16.75 0.19
N VAL A 260 3.14 -18.04 -0.13
CA VAL A 260 2.05 -18.89 -0.62
C VAL A 260 1.56 -19.80 0.51
N VAL A 261 0.30 -19.62 0.91
CA VAL A 261 -0.30 -20.37 2.02
C VAL A 261 -0.97 -21.64 1.51
N ASN A 262 -0.65 -22.77 2.12
CA ASN A 262 -1.23 -24.08 1.84
C ASN A 262 -1.58 -24.79 3.16
N GLY A 263 -2.83 -24.64 3.62
CA GLY A 263 -3.27 -25.17 4.91
C GLY A 263 -2.55 -24.54 6.09
N GLU A 264 -1.78 -25.34 6.83
CA GLU A 264 -1.00 -24.90 7.99
C GLU A 264 0.42 -24.43 7.64
N LYS A 265 0.81 -24.55 6.37
CA LYS A 265 2.14 -24.21 5.86
C LYS A 265 2.11 -22.98 5.00
N ALA A 266 3.24 -22.26 4.99
CA ALA A 266 3.45 -21.10 4.15
C ALA A 266 4.84 -21.19 3.50
N GLU A 267 4.86 -21.29 2.18
CA GLU A 267 6.10 -21.25 1.39
C GLU A 267 6.51 -19.79 1.18
N VAL A 268 7.74 -19.46 1.56
CA VAL A 268 8.29 -18.10 1.51
C VAL A 268 9.36 -18.03 0.43
N ARG A 269 9.10 -17.28 -0.63
CA ARG A 269 10.03 -17.04 -1.74
C ARG A 269 10.48 -15.58 -1.73
N THR A 270 11.77 -15.36 -1.53
CA THR A 270 12.35 -14.02 -1.62
C THR A 270 12.36 -13.52 -3.06
N LEU A 271 11.72 -12.39 -3.30
CA LEU A 271 11.70 -11.69 -4.59
C LEU A 271 12.96 -10.83 -4.74
N ARG A 272 13.37 -10.18 -3.66
CA ARG A 272 14.58 -9.38 -3.57
C ARG A 272 15.06 -9.29 -2.12
N GLY A 273 16.37 -9.41 -1.87
CA GLY A 273 16.95 -9.55 -0.54
C GLY A 273 18.14 -8.64 -0.24
N ASP A 274 18.26 -7.48 -0.90
CA ASP A 274 19.41 -6.59 -0.77
C ASP A 274 19.03 -5.13 -0.43
N PHE A 275 17.83 -4.92 0.08
CA PHE A 275 17.40 -3.59 0.54
C PHE A 275 18.24 -3.14 1.74
N LYS A 276 18.62 -1.86 1.75
CA LYS A 276 19.50 -1.29 2.79
C LYS A 276 18.75 -0.43 3.80
N ASP A 277 17.60 0.11 3.40
CA ASP A 277 16.89 1.17 4.09
C ASP A 277 15.58 0.70 4.73
N GLN A 278 15.59 -0.50 5.33
CA GLN A 278 14.50 -1.09 6.09
C GLN A 278 13.16 -1.10 5.33
N PRO A 279 12.87 -2.14 4.53
CA PRO A 279 11.55 -2.35 3.94
C PRO A 279 10.47 -2.44 5.02
N THR A 280 9.38 -1.67 4.87
CA THR A 280 8.25 -1.71 5.79
C THR A 280 6.94 -2.12 5.12
N ALA A 281 6.78 -1.87 3.83
CA ALA A 281 5.53 -2.22 3.16
C ALA A 281 5.71 -2.48 1.66
N VAL A 282 4.74 -3.19 1.10
CA VAL A 282 4.72 -3.57 -0.32
C VAL A 282 3.36 -3.27 -0.95
N THR A 283 3.35 -3.01 -2.26
CA THR A 283 2.12 -2.96 -3.06
C THR A 283 2.38 -3.45 -4.47
N LEU A 284 1.35 -3.99 -5.13
CA LEU A 284 1.44 -4.51 -6.49
C LEU A 284 0.76 -3.57 -7.49
N VAL A 285 1.48 -3.17 -8.54
CA VAL A 285 0.95 -2.44 -9.69
C VAL A 285 1.26 -3.23 -10.96
N GLY A 286 0.25 -3.81 -11.58
CA GLY A 286 0.45 -4.67 -12.74
C GLY A 286 1.30 -5.90 -12.41
N LYS A 287 2.52 -5.96 -12.95
CA LYS A 287 3.52 -7.02 -12.68
C LYS A 287 4.72 -6.49 -11.88
N THR A 288 4.58 -5.37 -11.20
CA THR A 288 5.65 -4.74 -10.44
C THR A 288 5.25 -4.61 -8.98
N VAL A 289 6.04 -5.19 -8.09
CA VAL A 289 5.95 -4.96 -6.65
C VAL A 289 6.76 -3.71 -6.34
N PHE A 290 6.13 -2.72 -5.73
CA PHE A 290 6.83 -1.59 -5.14
C PHE A 290 7.07 -1.87 -3.67
N VAL A 291 8.32 -1.80 -3.25
CA VAL A 291 8.80 -2.05 -1.89
C VAL A 291 9.23 -0.73 -1.28
N LEU A 292 8.55 -0.31 -0.22
CA LEU A 292 8.83 0.93 0.47
C LEU A 292 9.98 0.77 1.45
N GLU A 293 10.98 1.62 1.32
CA GLU A 293 12.14 1.73 2.23
C GLU A 293 11.94 2.93 3.15
N ALA A 294 11.55 2.68 4.41
CA ALA A 294 11.06 3.71 5.33
C ALA A 294 12.15 4.38 6.17
N LYS A 295 13.36 3.84 6.23
CA LYS A 295 14.52 4.40 6.96
C LYS A 295 14.23 4.69 8.45
N LEU A 296 13.38 3.89 9.10
CA LEU A 296 12.95 4.13 10.49
C LEU A 296 14.09 4.11 11.51
N ASN A 297 15.25 3.57 11.13
CA ASN A 297 16.47 3.66 11.93
C ASN A 297 16.86 5.11 12.23
N TYR A 298 16.63 6.07 11.33
CA TYR A 298 16.88 7.50 11.59
C TYR A 298 15.99 8.09 12.69
N LEU A 299 14.84 7.45 13.00
CA LEU A 299 13.97 7.84 14.11
C LEU A 299 14.36 7.20 15.44
N ASN A 300 14.97 6.00 15.40
CA ASN A 300 15.10 5.12 16.55
C ASN A 300 16.56 4.91 17.00
N ASP A 301 17.56 5.16 16.15
CA ASP A 301 18.98 5.02 16.46
C ASP A 301 19.55 6.39 16.87
N GLU A 302 20.03 6.51 18.10
CA GLU A 302 20.64 7.75 18.63
C GLU A 302 21.82 8.24 17.79
N LYS A 303 22.52 7.37 17.05
CA LYS A 303 23.63 7.74 16.16
C LYS A 303 23.16 8.43 14.89
N LEU A 304 21.92 8.18 14.47
CA LEU A 304 21.33 8.73 13.23
C LEU A 304 20.35 9.85 13.52
N LYS A 305 19.98 10.04 14.79
CA LYS A 305 19.00 11.04 15.22
C LYS A 305 19.43 12.45 14.80
N GLY A 306 18.51 13.15 14.15
CA GLY A 306 18.75 14.51 13.64
C GLY A 306 19.55 14.59 12.34
N GLN A 307 20.02 13.49 11.79
CA GLN A 307 20.58 13.46 10.44
C GLN A 307 19.47 13.46 9.41
N ASP A 308 19.75 14.05 8.24
CA ASP A 308 18.83 14.01 7.09
C ASP A 308 18.85 12.63 6.43
N PRO A 309 17.74 11.85 6.44
CA PRO A 309 17.67 10.58 5.77
C PRO A 309 17.70 10.70 4.23
N GLY A 310 17.58 11.91 3.71
CA GLY A 310 17.39 12.17 2.28
C GLY A 310 16.02 11.68 1.78
N PRO A 311 15.81 11.61 0.47
CA PRO A 311 14.52 11.21 -0.10
C PRO A 311 14.17 9.75 0.22
N PHE A 312 12.88 9.47 0.40
CA PHE A 312 12.37 8.11 0.55
C PHE A 312 11.99 7.51 -0.79
N ARG A 313 12.00 6.17 -0.88
CA ARG A 313 11.78 5.47 -2.13
C ARG A 313 10.88 4.25 -1.95
N ALA A 314 10.04 4.01 -2.94
CA ALA A 314 9.48 2.69 -3.19
C ALA A 314 10.18 2.11 -4.43
N THR A 315 10.96 1.06 -4.22
CA THR A 315 11.80 0.43 -5.26
C THR A 315 11.00 -0.65 -5.98
N ALA A 316 11.05 -0.65 -7.31
CA ALA A 316 10.35 -1.62 -8.14
C ALA A 316 11.09 -2.98 -8.17
N VAL A 317 10.31 -4.04 -8.04
CA VAL A 317 10.75 -5.44 -8.20
C VAL A 317 9.82 -6.12 -9.20
N ALA A 318 10.36 -6.70 -10.26
CA ALA A 318 9.57 -7.44 -11.21
C ALA A 318 8.91 -8.66 -10.53
N TYR A 319 7.63 -8.88 -10.78
CA TYR A 319 6.87 -9.93 -10.12
C TYR A 319 6.25 -10.90 -11.11
N THR A 320 6.58 -12.15 -10.93
CA THR A 320 5.90 -13.29 -11.54
C THR A 320 5.45 -14.22 -10.42
N PRO A 321 4.14 -14.45 -10.25
CA PRO A 321 3.63 -15.37 -9.23
C PRO A 321 4.24 -16.75 -9.34
N SER A 322 4.47 -17.40 -8.20
CA SER A 322 4.82 -18.82 -8.16
C SER A 322 3.72 -19.64 -8.84
N LYS A 323 4.11 -20.71 -9.54
CA LYS A 323 3.15 -21.68 -10.07
C LYS A 323 2.48 -22.37 -8.89
N GLN A 324 1.17 -22.32 -8.86
CA GLN A 324 0.33 -23.04 -7.89
C GLN A 324 0.21 -24.51 -8.26
#